data_f7c189cab8afaedb50b49b493bb223d7
#
_entry.id   f7c189cab8afaedb50b49b493bb223d7
#
_cell.length_a   1.000
_cell.length_b   1.000
_cell.length_c   1.000
_cell.angle_alpha   90.00
_cell.angle_beta   90.00
_cell.angle_gamma   90.00
#
_symmetry.space_group_name_H-M   'P 1'
#
loop_
_entity.id
_entity.type
_entity.pdbx_description
1 polymer ?
#
loop_
_entity_poly.entity_id
_entity_poly.type
_entity_poly.pdbx_seq_one_letter_code
_entity_poly.pdbx_strand_id
1 'polypeptide(L)'
;MLQSNRLTIYAIGKIKKLWIRDGINQYKKRMPELIINELKTFNLNNLRSNNNIIICLSEEGKQFNSVELCSLLLNFKNKKINFLIGDTDGVSSDIKKKSDLVLSLSPLTFPHELARLILIDQIYTAISISNKSPSHRS
;
A
#
# COMPACT_ATOMS: atom_id res chain seq x y z
N MET A 1 10.74 12.34 -7.37
CA MET A 1 9.82 11.50 -8.14
C MET A 1 9.61 10.19 -7.40
N LEU A 2 8.36 9.77 -7.24
CA LEU A 2 8.03 8.51 -6.57
C LEU A 2 8.23 7.34 -7.54
N GLN A 3 8.97 6.31 -7.11
CA GLN A 3 9.28 5.16 -7.94
C GLN A 3 8.71 3.88 -7.31
N SER A 4 8.15 3.01 -8.15
CA SER A 4 7.51 1.79 -7.68
C SER A 4 8.49 0.79 -7.05
N ASN A 5 9.78 0.84 -7.42
CA ASN A 5 10.78 -0.06 -6.85
C ASN A 5 11.06 0.18 -5.36
N ARG A 6 10.57 1.29 -4.82
CA ARG A 6 10.67 1.59 -3.38
C ARG A 6 9.49 1.09 -2.58
N LEU A 7 8.47 0.58 -3.26
CA LEU A 7 7.20 0.23 -2.64
C LEU A 7 7.01 -1.28 -2.69
N THR A 8 6.67 -1.86 -1.56
CA THR A 8 6.38 -3.29 -1.44
C THR A 8 5.08 -3.46 -0.67
N ILE A 9 4.25 -4.38 -1.14
CA ILE A 9 3.02 -4.76 -0.46
C ILE A 9 3.19 -6.14 0.11
N TYR A 10 2.97 -6.28 1.41
CA TYR A 10 2.89 -7.57 2.09
C TYR A 10 1.45 -7.80 2.48
N ALA A 11 0.85 -8.85 1.94
CA ALA A 11 -0.56 -9.14 2.13
C ALA A 11 -0.75 -10.55 2.66
N ILE A 12 -1.67 -10.72 3.58
CA ILE A 12 -2.00 -12.05 4.11
C ILE A 12 -2.97 -12.73 3.16
N GLY A 13 -2.60 -13.94 2.73
CA GLY A 13 -3.46 -14.79 1.91
C GLY A 13 -3.37 -14.52 0.43
N LYS A 14 -4.02 -15.40 -0.33
CA LYS A 14 -4.04 -15.34 -1.80
C LYS A 14 -5.34 -14.74 -2.28
N ILE A 15 -5.28 -14.07 -3.43
CA ILE A 15 -6.49 -13.59 -4.10
C ILE A 15 -7.23 -14.79 -4.72
N LYS A 16 -8.51 -14.93 -4.38
CA LYS A 16 -9.36 -16.00 -4.88
C LYS A 16 -10.27 -15.55 -6.02
N LYS A 17 -10.68 -14.27 -6.02
CA LYS A 17 -11.56 -13.72 -7.05
C LYS A 17 -10.76 -13.37 -8.30
N LEU A 18 -11.13 -13.99 -9.43
CA LEU A 18 -10.38 -13.80 -10.68
C LEU A 18 -10.40 -12.35 -11.16
N TRP A 19 -11.54 -11.67 -11.03
CA TRP A 19 -11.64 -10.29 -11.50
C TRP A 19 -10.73 -9.33 -10.70
N ILE A 20 -10.49 -9.63 -9.41
CA ILE A 20 -9.55 -8.84 -8.61
C ILE A 20 -8.12 -9.18 -9.03
N ARG A 21 -7.80 -10.46 -9.22
CA ARG A 21 -6.49 -10.87 -9.70
C ARG A 21 -6.16 -10.22 -11.05
N ASP A 22 -7.13 -10.23 -11.97
CA ASP A 22 -6.95 -9.61 -13.28
C ASP A 22 -6.73 -8.10 -13.15
N GLY A 23 -7.47 -7.44 -12.27
CA GLY A 23 -7.27 -6.02 -11.98
C GLY A 23 -5.88 -5.73 -11.44
N ILE A 24 -5.41 -6.52 -10.48
CA ILE A 24 -4.06 -6.37 -9.93
C ILE A 24 -3.02 -6.57 -11.03
N ASN A 25 -3.18 -7.58 -11.88
CA ASN A 25 -2.25 -7.85 -12.97
C ASN A 25 -2.18 -6.70 -13.96
N GLN A 26 -3.29 -5.98 -14.21
CA GLN A 26 -3.28 -4.79 -15.05
C GLN A 26 -2.35 -3.72 -14.49
N TYR A 27 -2.42 -3.48 -13.18
CA TYR A 27 -1.53 -2.52 -12.54
C TYR A 27 -0.08 -2.99 -12.50
N LYS A 28 0.14 -4.31 -12.28
CA LYS A 28 1.51 -4.87 -12.29
C LYS A 28 2.20 -4.66 -13.64
N LYS A 29 1.46 -4.72 -14.73
CA LYS A 29 2.04 -4.43 -16.06
C LYS A 29 2.53 -3.00 -16.17
N ARG A 30 1.85 -2.06 -15.51
CA ARG A 30 2.23 -0.65 -15.51
C ARG A 30 3.28 -0.31 -14.48
N MET A 31 3.41 -1.15 -13.45
CA MET A 31 4.38 -0.98 -12.37
C MET A 31 5.14 -2.29 -12.16
N PRO A 32 5.97 -2.72 -13.13
CA PRO A 32 6.60 -4.04 -13.03
C PRO A 32 7.58 -4.16 -11.85
N GLU A 33 8.06 -3.04 -11.32
CA GLU A 33 8.98 -3.03 -10.18
C GLU A 33 8.28 -3.05 -8.83
N LEU A 34 6.96 -2.89 -8.79
CA LEU A 34 6.20 -3.02 -7.55
C LEU A 34 6.22 -4.48 -7.10
N ILE A 35 6.62 -4.71 -5.86
CA ILE A 35 6.68 -6.05 -5.30
C ILE A 35 5.43 -6.29 -4.47
N ILE A 36 4.76 -7.42 -4.73
CA ILE A 36 3.60 -7.86 -3.96
C ILE A 36 3.92 -9.25 -3.43
N ASN A 37 4.04 -9.37 -2.11
CA ASN A 37 4.33 -10.62 -1.43
C ASN A 37 3.11 -11.09 -0.66
N GLU A 38 2.67 -12.30 -0.94
CA GLU A 38 1.58 -12.92 -0.18
C GLU A 38 2.18 -13.79 0.91
N LEU A 39 1.76 -13.55 2.14
CA LEU A 39 2.29 -14.21 3.34
C LEU A 39 1.19 -14.93 4.09
N LYS A 40 1.57 -15.88 4.93
CA LYS A 40 0.63 -16.52 5.86
C LYS A 40 0.44 -15.69 7.11
N THR A 41 1.52 -15.09 7.60
CA THR A 41 1.51 -14.21 8.77
C THR A 41 2.55 -13.13 8.59
N PHE A 42 2.42 -12.03 9.36
CA PHE A 42 3.44 -10.99 9.42
C PHE A 42 4.49 -11.31 10.47
N ASN A 43 5.76 -11.12 10.11
CA ASN A 43 6.87 -11.15 11.03
C ASN A 43 7.58 -9.80 10.95
N LEU A 44 7.30 -8.92 11.90
CA LEU A 44 7.87 -7.57 11.90
C LEU A 44 9.38 -7.55 11.97
N ASN A 45 9.99 -8.55 12.63
CA ASN A 45 11.45 -8.64 12.68
C ASN A 45 12.06 -8.79 11.28
N ASN A 46 11.35 -9.47 10.38
CA ASN A 46 11.80 -9.63 9.00
C ASN A 46 11.43 -8.46 8.10
N LEU A 47 10.39 -7.70 8.46
CA LEU A 47 9.87 -6.60 7.65
C LEU A 47 10.48 -5.26 8.02
N ARG A 48 10.99 -5.14 9.24
CA ARG A 48 11.55 -3.89 9.77
C ARG A 48 13.05 -3.84 9.51
N SER A 49 13.52 -2.71 8.98
CA SER A 49 14.95 -2.38 8.91
C SER A 49 15.11 -0.90 9.20
N ASN A 50 16.37 -0.46 9.34
CA ASN A 50 16.65 0.95 9.63
C ASN A 50 16.32 1.90 8.48
N ASN A 51 16.10 1.35 7.29
CA ASN A 51 15.91 2.16 6.09
C ASN A 51 14.56 1.93 5.43
N ASN A 52 13.57 1.49 6.21
CA ASN A 52 12.22 1.34 5.68
C ASN A 52 11.17 1.96 6.58
N ILE A 53 10.00 2.19 5.98
CA ILE A 53 8.79 2.68 6.63
C ILE A 53 7.75 1.58 6.55
N ILE A 54 7.04 1.31 7.63
CA ILE A 54 5.95 0.35 7.65
C ILE A 54 4.63 1.11 7.75
N ILE A 55 3.78 0.93 6.76
CA ILE A 55 2.44 1.49 6.70
C ILE A 55 1.44 0.35 6.75
N CYS A 56 0.65 0.30 7.79
CA CYS A 56 -0.36 -0.72 7.99
C CYS A 56 -1.72 -0.20 7.55
N LEU A 57 -2.47 -0.99 6.80
CA LEU A 57 -3.82 -0.62 6.40
C LEU A 57 -4.84 -1.03 7.45
N SER A 58 -5.70 -0.09 7.81
CA SER A 58 -6.84 -0.33 8.69
C SER A 58 -7.86 0.79 8.50
N GLU A 59 -9.15 0.45 8.53
CA GLU A 59 -10.20 1.46 8.45
C GLU A 59 -10.17 2.43 9.64
N GLU A 60 -9.49 2.06 10.73
CA GLU A 60 -9.30 2.92 11.90
C GLU A 60 -8.16 3.93 11.72
N GLY A 61 -7.40 3.83 10.64
CA GLY A 61 -6.24 4.67 10.43
C GLY A 61 -6.56 6.07 9.95
N LYS A 62 -5.51 6.82 9.70
CA LYS A 62 -5.62 8.18 9.18
C LYS A 62 -5.98 8.15 7.70
N GLN A 63 -6.91 9.00 7.30
CA GLN A 63 -7.36 9.11 5.91
C GLN A 63 -6.55 10.16 5.17
N PHE A 64 -6.28 9.88 3.89
CA PHE A 64 -5.60 10.79 2.99
C PHE A 64 -6.36 10.83 1.66
N ASN A 65 -6.41 11.96 1.02
CA ASN A 65 -6.78 11.97 -0.39
C ASN A 65 -5.57 11.58 -1.23
N SER A 66 -5.74 11.39 -2.54
CA SER A 66 -4.69 10.87 -3.40
C SER A 66 -3.48 11.81 -3.48
N VAL A 67 -3.70 13.11 -3.47
CA VAL A 67 -2.63 14.11 -3.50
C VAL A 67 -1.84 14.08 -2.18
N GLU A 68 -2.55 14.01 -1.07
CA GLU A 68 -1.92 13.91 0.25
C GLU A 68 -1.10 12.63 0.39
N LEU A 69 -1.62 11.51 -0.11
CA LEU A 69 -0.90 10.25 -0.09
C LEU A 69 0.40 10.37 -0.90
N CYS A 70 0.32 10.95 -2.09
CA CYS A 70 1.51 11.19 -2.90
C CYS A 70 2.56 12.00 -2.14
N SER A 71 2.15 13.10 -1.51
CA SER A 71 3.05 13.95 -0.74
C SER A 71 3.67 13.21 0.44
N LEU A 72 2.88 12.41 1.13
CA LEU A 72 3.36 11.59 2.25
C LEU A 72 4.46 10.62 1.79
N LEU A 73 4.20 9.89 0.71
CA LEU A 73 5.15 8.89 0.21
C LEU A 73 6.44 9.56 -0.29
N LEU A 74 6.33 10.73 -0.92
CA LEU A 74 7.50 11.50 -1.35
C LEU A 74 8.34 11.98 -0.18
N ASN A 75 7.71 12.32 0.95
CA ASN A 75 8.41 12.80 2.14
C ASN A 75 9.30 11.74 2.79
N PHE A 76 9.06 10.46 2.53
CA PHE A 76 9.94 9.41 3.02
C PHE A 76 11.25 9.29 2.23
N LYS A 77 11.39 10.03 1.16
CA LYS A 77 12.62 10.19 0.36
C LYS A 77 13.19 8.84 -0.09
N ASN A 78 14.39 8.47 0.37
CA ASN A 78 15.09 7.28 -0.10
C ASN A 78 14.72 6.01 0.65
N LYS A 79 13.83 6.09 1.62
CA LYS A 79 13.44 4.91 2.38
C LYS A 79 12.51 4.02 1.58
N LYS A 80 12.64 2.73 1.77
CA LYS A 80 11.68 1.78 1.23
C LYS A 80 10.42 1.81 2.06
N ILE A 81 9.28 1.64 1.42
CA ILE A 81 7.97 1.70 2.07
C ILE A 81 7.30 0.34 1.92
N ASN A 82 6.98 -0.26 3.06
CA ASN A 82 6.31 -1.55 3.15
C ASN A 82 4.88 -1.34 3.62
N PHE A 83 3.92 -1.69 2.76
CA PHE A 83 2.51 -1.68 3.10
C PHE A 83 2.10 -3.06 3.61
N LEU A 84 1.37 -3.10 4.72
CA LEU A 84 0.86 -4.34 5.29
C LEU A 84 -0.65 -4.38 5.17
N ILE A 85 -1.18 -5.42 4.55
CA ILE A 85 -2.62 -5.66 4.41
C ILE A 85 -2.95 -6.99 5.05
N GLY A 86 -3.85 -6.98 6.03
CA GLY A 86 -4.36 -8.21 6.64
C GLY A 86 -5.39 -8.91 5.76
N ASP A 87 -5.87 -10.02 6.25
CA ASP A 87 -6.99 -10.75 5.64
C ASP A 87 -8.32 -10.31 6.28
N THR A 88 -9.28 -11.22 6.37
CA THR A 88 -10.63 -10.94 6.86
C THR A 88 -10.65 -10.25 8.24
N ASP A 89 -9.74 -10.63 9.13
CA ASP A 89 -9.66 -10.08 10.49
C ASP A 89 -8.81 -8.81 10.56
N GLY A 90 -8.25 -8.38 9.44
CA GLY A 90 -7.40 -7.21 9.39
C GLY A 90 -6.03 -7.45 10.00
N VAL A 91 -5.41 -6.38 10.49
CA VAL A 91 -4.07 -6.42 11.09
C VAL A 91 -4.22 -6.32 12.60
N SER A 92 -3.41 -7.09 13.34
CA SER A 92 -3.46 -7.09 14.80
C SER A 92 -3.12 -5.72 15.38
N SER A 93 -3.62 -5.45 16.60
CA SER A 93 -3.32 -4.19 17.26
C SER A 93 -1.83 -4.05 17.60
N ASP A 94 -1.13 -5.16 17.84
CA ASP A 94 0.31 -5.13 18.10
C ASP A 94 1.08 -4.63 16.87
N ILE A 95 0.73 -5.13 15.68
CA ILE A 95 1.34 -4.68 14.43
C ILE A 95 1.00 -3.21 14.15
N LYS A 96 -0.24 -2.80 14.40
CA LYS A 96 -0.64 -1.39 14.23
C LYS A 96 0.23 -0.47 15.09
N LYS A 97 0.45 -0.84 16.35
CA LYS A 97 1.25 -0.03 17.27
C LYS A 97 2.71 0.08 16.84
N LYS A 98 3.24 -0.95 16.20
CA LYS A 98 4.64 -0.98 15.77
C LYS A 98 4.84 -0.42 14.37
N SER A 99 3.76 -0.09 13.66
CA SER A 99 3.85 0.54 12.34
C SER A 99 4.16 2.03 12.48
N ASP A 100 4.80 2.58 11.45
CA ASP A 100 5.08 4.02 11.40
C ASP A 100 3.84 4.84 11.13
N LEU A 101 2.89 4.24 10.41
CA LEU A 101 1.61 4.86 10.08
C LEU A 101 0.54 3.80 9.94
N VAL A 102 -0.65 4.09 10.41
CA VAL A 102 -1.84 3.31 10.11
C VAL A 102 -2.69 4.14 9.13
N LEU A 103 -2.86 3.60 7.94
CA LEU A 103 -3.51 4.28 6.82
C LEU A 103 -4.90 3.70 6.60
N SER A 104 -5.90 4.57 6.50
CA SER A 104 -7.25 4.17 6.10
C SER A 104 -7.49 4.58 4.64
N LEU A 105 -7.91 3.62 3.83
CA LEU A 105 -8.33 3.90 2.45
C LEU A 105 -9.70 4.58 2.42
N SER A 106 -10.53 4.31 3.41
CA SER A 106 -11.89 4.81 3.50
C SER A 106 -12.46 4.45 4.87
N PRO A 107 -13.41 5.22 5.42
CA PRO A 107 -14.14 4.80 6.62
C PRO A 107 -15.07 3.62 6.35
N LEU A 108 -15.32 3.31 5.06
CA LEU A 108 -16.12 2.13 4.69
C LEU A 108 -15.27 0.88 4.80
N THR A 109 -15.93 -0.23 5.15
CA THR A 109 -15.29 -1.54 5.21
C THR A 109 -15.32 -2.17 3.82
N PHE A 110 -14.16 -2.51 3.30
CA PHE A 110 -14.05 -3.24 2.03
C PHE A 110 -13.70 -4.70 2.29
N PRO A 111 -14.16 -5.63 1.43
CA PRO A 111 -13.59 -6.97 1.42
C PRO A 111 -12.07 -6.88 1.26
N HIS A 112 -11.33 -7.74 1.99
CA HIS A 112 -9.87 -7.62 2.03
C HIS A 112 -9.20 -7.75 0.66
N GLU A 113 -9.76 -8.56 -0.25
CA GLU A 113 -9.21 -8.69 -1.60
C GLU A 113 -9.40 -7.40 -2.40
N LEU A 114 -10.58 -6.77 -2.28
CA LEU A 114 -10.84 -5.49 -2.93
C LEU A 114 -9.96 -4.38 -2.36
N ALA A 115 -9.74 -4.37 -1.05
CA ALA A 115 -8.86 -3.39 -0.41
C ALA A 115 -7.44 -3.48 -1.00
N ARG A 116 -6.96 -4.69 -1.30
CA ARG A 116 -5.66 -4.86 -1.95
C ARG A 116 -5.62 -4.18 -3.32
N LEU A 117 -6.65 -4.39 -4.12
CA LEU A 117 -6.74 -3.76 -5.45
C LEU A 117 -6.81 -2.23 -5.33
N ILE A 118 -7.59 -1.71 -4.38
CA ILE A 118 -7.71 -0.27 -4.14
C ILE A 118 -6.37 0.34 -3.74
N LEU A 119 -5.64 -0.33 -2.85
CA LEU A 119 -4.31 0.16 -2.46
C LEU A 119 -3.38 0.25 -3.67
N ILE A 120 -3.36 -0.78 -4.50
CA ILE A 120 -2.51 -0.82 -5.69
C ILE A 120 -2.89 0.31 -6.65
N ASP A 121 -4.20 0.54 -6.83
CA ASP A 121 -4.69 1.67 -7.63
C ASP A 121 -4.18 3.01 -7.06
N GLN A 122 -4.24 3.19 -5.75
CA GLN A 122 -3.80 4.44 -5.12
C GLN A 122 -2.28 4.62 -5.18
N ILE A 123 -1.52 3.53 -5.12
CA ILE A 123 -0.07 3.59 -5.37
C ILE A 123 0.19 4.06 -6.80
N TYR A 124 -0.51 3.48 -7.77
CA TYR A 124 -0.38 3.88 -9.17
C TYR A 124 -0.77 5.36 -9.36
N THR A 125 -1.85 5.78 -8.73
CA THR A 125 -2.31 7.17 -8.77
C THR A 125 -1.27 8.11 -8.17
N ALA A 126 -0.68 7.76 -7.02
CA ALA A 126 0.35 8.57 -6.38
C ALA A 126 1.59 8.70 -7.27
N ILE A 127 2.02 7.61 -7.90
CA ILE A 127 3.15 7.64 -8.83
C ILE A 127 2.82 8.53 -10.04
N SER A 128 1.61 8.43 -10.57
CA SER A 128 1.17 9.25 -11.69
C SER A 128 1.15 10.73 -11.35
N ILE A 129 0.65 11.10 -10.16
CA ILE A 129 0.65 12.47 -9.69
C ILE A 129 2.09 12.98 -9.55
N SER A 130 2.96 12.17 -8.95
CA SER A 130 4.36 12.51 -8.75
C SER A 130 5.09 12.79 -10.06
N ASN A 131 4.74 12.07 -11.13
CA ASN A 131 5.43 12.15 -12.41
C ASN A 131 4.89 13.23 -13.34
N LYS A 132 3.75 13.85 -13.00
CA LYS A 132 3.17 14.90 -13.82
C LYS A 132 3.69 16.26 -13.43
N SER A 133 3.76 17.20 -14.40
CA SER A 133 4.05 18.59 -14.09
C SER A 133 2.90 19.18 -13.26
N PRO A 134 3.15 20.25 -12.48
CA PRO A 134 2.09 20.87 -11.68
C PRO A 134 0.86 21.28 -12.48
N SER A 135 1.01 21.62 -13.75
CA SER A 135 -0.10 22.02 -14.63
C SER A 135 -1.08 20.87 -14.91
N HIS A 136 -0.71 19.62 -14.68
CA HIS A 136 -1.57 18.48 -14.92
C HIS A 136 -2.30 18.00 -13.67
N ARG A 137 -2.08 18.66 -12.54
CA ARG A 137 -2.72 18.32 -11.28
C ARG A 137 -3.89 19.23 -11.04
N SER A 138 -5.00 18.79 -11.35
CA SER A 138 -6.20 19.59 -11.09
C SER A 138 -7.24 18.77 -10.36
#